data_6a79c53b593fcf4f6d86ce85e3194d9c
#
_entry.id   6a79c53b593fcf4f6d86ce85e3194d9c
#
_cell.length_a   1.000
_cell.length_b   1.000
_cell.length_c   1.000
_cell.angle_alpha   90.00
_cell.angle_beta   90.00
_cell.angle_gamma   90.00
#
_symmetry.space_group_name_H-M   'P 1'
#
loop_
_entity.id
_entity.type
_entity.pdbx_description
1 polymer ?
#
loop_
_entity_poly.entity_id
_entity_poly.type
_entity_poly.pdbx_seq_one_letter_code
_entity_poly.pdbx_strand_id
1 'polypeptide(L)'
;MANTKESNETVQRAELHRKIWAIADNVRGAVDGWDFKQYILGILFYRFISENMTEFFNKAEHEAGDLEFNYADISDEEAKEDFRAGTVEDKGFFILPSQLFENVVKIARTNENLNTDLANIFKAIEASAVGFESEDDIKGLFEDVDTTSNRLGGTVAEKNTRLADILTGISEINFGSFQHNDIDAFGDAYEYLISNYASNAGKSGGEFFTPQTVSKLLARLVMEGKDSINKVYDPTCGSGSLLLQMKKQFEEHIIDEGFFGQEINMTNFNLARMNMFLHNVNYNNFSIKRGDTLLNPLHNDEKPFDAIVSNPPYSIKWIGDGDPTLINDERFAPAGKLAPKSYADYAFIMHSLSYLSSKGRAAIVCFPGIFYRKGAERTIRKYLVDNNFVDCVIQLPENLFFGTSIATCILVMAKNKKENKTLFIDASKELKKETNNNILQPENIEKIVSEFREKTDVEYFARLVDNNEIAENDYNLSVSTYVEKEDTREKIDIDVLNKEIEETVKRIDELRASINEIVKELESE
;
A
#
# COMPACT_ATOMS: atom_id res chain seq x y z
N MET A 1 -20.19 -13.59 19.14
CA MET A 1 -20.62 -13.16 17.80
C MET A 1 -19.47 -12.51 17.02
N ALA A 2 -18.61 -11.66 17.58
CA ALA A 2 -17.45 -11.08 16.86
C ALA A 2 -16.45 -12.13 16.34
N ASN A 3 -16.03 -13.09 17.17
CA ASN A 3 -15.08 -14.15 16.77
C ASN A 3 -15.59 -15.08 15.65
N THR A 4 -16.91 -15.23 15.49
CA THR A 4 -17.49 -16.08 14.43
C THR A 4 -17.54 -15.31 13.10
N LYS A 5 -17.72 -14.00 13.13
CA LYS A 5 -17.75 -13.14 11.94
C LYS A 5 -16.33 -13.00 11.35
N GLU A 6 -15.32 -12.69 12.17
CA GLU A 6 -13.90 -12.63 11.75
C GLU A 6 -13.38 -13.96 11.19
N SER A 7 -13.83 -15.11 11.73
CA SER A 7 -13.44 -16.41 11.22
C SER A 7 -14.08 -16.70 9.84
N ASN A 8 -15.31 -16.26 9.60
CA ASN A 8 -15.98 -16.40 8.31
C ASN A 8 -15.34 -15.52 7.23
N GLU A 9 -15.04 -14.26 7.54
CA GLU A 9 -14.35 -13.35 6.63
C GLU A 9 -12.98 -13.90 6.21
N THR A 10 -12.20 -14.43 7.16
CA THR A 10 -10.89 -15.02 6.88
C THR A 10 -10.99 -16.23 5.94
N VAL A 11 -11.99 -17.09 6.13
CA VAL A 11 -12.23 -18.26 5.27
C VAL A 11 -12.66 -17.83 3.87
N GLN A 12 -13.55 -16.84 3.76
CA GLN A 12 -14.01 -16.32 2.47
C GLN A 12 -12.86 -15.70 1.67
N ARG A 13 -11.99 -14.90 2.32
CA ARG A 13 -10.79 -14.33 1.69
C ARG A 13 -9.83 -15.44 1.21
N ALA A 14 -9.57 -16.44 2.03
CA ALA A 14 -8.67 -17.53 1.65
C ALA A 14 -9.21 -18.33 0.44
N GLU A 15 -10.52 -18.55 0.35
CA GLU A 15 -11.15 -19.21 -0.80
C GLU A 15 -11.08 -18.35 -2.07
N LEU A 16 -11.35 -17.05 -1.95
CA LEU A 16 -11.22 -16.08 -3.02
C LEU A 16 -9.78 -16.06 -3.57
N HIS A 17 -8.79 -15.93 -2.70
CA HIS A 17 -7.36 -15.95 -3.06
C HIS A 17 -6.97 -17.23 -3.80
N ARG A 18 -7.47 -18.39 -3.35
CA ARG A 18 -7.20 -19.68 -4.01
C ARG A 18 -7.78 -19.76 -5.41
N LYS A 19 -8.99 -19.25 -5.64
CA LYS A 19 -9.63 -19.23 -6.96
C LYS A 19 -8.89 -18.29 -7.91
N ILE A 20 -8.53 -17.10 -7.46
CA ILE A 20 -7.73 -16.14 -8.24
C ILE A 20 -6.40 -16.74 -8.64
N TRP A 21 -5.72 -17.43 -7.70
CA TRP A 21 -4.46 -18.09 -7.98
C TRP A 21 -4.59 -19.20 -9.02
N ALA A 22 -5.67 -19.99 -8.98
CA ALA A 22 -5.93 -21.04 -9.96
C ALA A 22 -6.10 -20.50 -11.39
N ILE A 23 -6.74 -19.33 -11.57
CA ILE A 23 -6.82 -18.66 -12.87
C ILE A 23 -5.43 -18.23 -13.32
N ALA A 24 -4.66 -17.63 -12.42
CA ALA A 24 -3.29 -17.21 -12.71
C ALA A 24 -2.39 -18.40 -13.12
N ASP A 25 -2.54 -19.55 -12.48
CA ASP A 25 -1.78 -20.77 -12.80
C ASP A 25 -2.20 -21.42 -14.15
N ASN A 26 -3.48 -21.44 -14.46
CA ASN A 26 -3.99 -22.04 -15.71
C ASN A 26 -3.49 -21.29 -16.97
N VAL A 27 -3.17 -20.01 -16.85
CA VAL A 27 -2.72 -19.18 -17.99
C VAL A 27 -1.20 -18.90 -17.94
N ARG A 28 -0.52 -19.31 -16.86
CA ARG A 28 0.92 -19.08 -16.58
C ARG A 28 1.88 -19.69 -17.60
N GLY A 29 1.48 -20.66 -18.38
CA GLY A 29 2.37 -21.34 -19.36
C GLY A 29 2.63 -20.59 -20.66
N ALA A 30 2.01 -19.44 -20.89
CA ALA A 30 1.91 -18.83 -22.21
C ALA A 30 2.31 -17.34 -22.27
N VAL A 31 2.36 -16.63 -21.16
CA VAL A 31 2.71 -15.19 -21.09
C VAL A 31 3.69 -15.00 -19.93
N ASP A 32 4.68 -14.11 -20.10
CA ASP A 32 5.65 -13.81 -19.05
C ASP A 32 4.93 -13.30 -17.78
N GLY A 33 5.35 -13.77 -16.62
CA GLY A 33 4.57 -13.66 -15.37
C GLY A 33 4.12 -12.26 -14.97
N TRP A 34 4.79 -11.19 -15.42
CA TRP A 34 4.42 -9.79 -15.14
C TRP A 34 3.26 -9.31 -16.04
N ASP A 35 3.36 -9.54 -17.34
CA ASP A 35 2.39 -9.03 -18.32
C ASP A 35 1.00 -9.66 -18.17
N PHE A 36 0.97 -10.94 -17.83
CA PHE A 36 -0.28 -11.67 -17.61
C PHE A 36 -1.15 -11.05 -16.49
N LYS A 37 -0.52 -10.53 -15.50
CA LYS A 37 -1.14 -9.94 -14.32
C LYS A 37 -1.94 -8.68 -14.63
N GLN A 38 -1.47 -7.85 -15.56
CA GLN A 38 -2.18 -6.66 -16.02
C GLN A 38 -3.52 -7.03 -16.67
N TYR A 39 -3.54 -8.13 -17.43
CA TYR A 39 -4.80 -8.62 -18.03
C TYR A 39 -5.80 -9.07 -16.97
N ILE A 40 -5.36 -9.82 -15.94
CA ILE A 40 -6.27 -10.25 -14.87
C ILE A 40 -6.81 -9.04 -14.12
N LEU A 41 -5.96 -8.10 -13.74
CA LEU A 41 -6.38 -6.89 -13.03
C LEU A 41 -7.34 -6.04 -13.84
N GLY A 42 -7.03 -5.80 -15.11
CA GLY A 42 -7.89 -5.01 -15.98
C GLY A 42 -9.24 -5.67 -16.28
N ILE A 43 -9.26 -7.01 -16.49
CA ILE A 43 -10.50 -7.74 -16.73
C ILE A 43 -11.32 -7.91 -15.44
N LEU A 44 -10.68 -8.06 -14.29
CA LEU A 44 -11.36 -8.04 -12.99
C LEU A 44 -12.02 -6.67 -12.74
N PHE A 45 -11.31 -5.59 -13.04
CA PHE A 45 -11.85 -4.25 -12.97
C PHE A 45 -13.01 -4.03 -13.94
N TYR A 46 -12.87 -4.48 -15.19
CA TYR A 46 -13.95 -4.43 -16.17
C TYR A 46 -15.20 -5.18 -15.72
N ARG A 47 -15.04 -6.37 -15.11
CA ARG A 47 -16.15 -7.11 -14.51
C ARG A 47 -16.82 -6.28 -13.40
N PHE A 48 -16.02 -5.73 -12.49
CA PHE A 48 -16.53 -4.93 -11.39
C PHE A 48 -17.37 -3.75 -11.86
N ILE A 49 -16.84 -2.92 -12.78
CA ILE A 49 -17.58 -1.74 -13.26
C ILE A 49 -18.83 -2.12 -14.05
N SER A 50 -18.81 -3.26 -14.76
CA SER A 50 -19.98 -3.80 -15.47
C SER A 50 -21.07 -4.24 -14.49
N GLU A 51 -20.72 -5.06 -13.49
CA GLU A 51 -21.68 -5.53 -12.48
C GLU A 51 -22.22 -4.37 -11.62
N ASN A 52 -21.35 -3.41 -11.24
CA ASN A 52 -21.76 -2.22 -10.49
C ASN A 52 -22.76 -1.34 -11.28
N MET A 53 -22.57 -1.22 -12.59
CA MET A 53 -23.50 -0.49 -13.45
C MET A 53 -24.83 -1.21 -13.60
N THR A 54 -24.82 -2.52 -13.85
CA THR A 54 -26.05 -3.34 -13.92
C THR A 54 -26.84 -3.24 -12.62
N GLU A 55 -26.19 -3.38 -11.47
CA GLU A 55 -26.83 -3.27 -10.17
C GLU A 55 -27.41 -1.89 -9.90
N PHE A 56 -26.70 -0.83 -10.33
CA PHE A 56 -27.16 0.55 -10.18
C PHE A 56 -28.50 0.77 -10.88
N PHE A 57 -28.63 0.35 -12.12
CA PHE A 57 -29.88 0.49 -12.88
C PHE A 57 -30.97 -0.44 -12.38
N ASN A 58 -30.64 -1.72 -12.19
CA ASN A 58 -31.63 -2.70 -11.71
C ASN A 58 -32.23 -2.27 -10.38
N LYS A 59 -31.42 -1.75 -9.46
CA LYS A 59 -31.90 -1.25 -8.17
C LYS A 59 -32.88 -0.07 -8.35
N ALA A 60 -32.54 0.89 -9.17
CA ALA A 60 -33.38 2.08 -9.40
C ALA A 60 -34.74 1.70 -10.01
N GLU A 61 -34.77 0.83 -11.01
CA GLU A 61 -36.01 0.38 -11.67
C GLU A 61 -36.84 -0.55 -10.78
N HIS A 62 -36.18 -1.43 -10.00
CA HIS A 62 -36.87 -2.27 -9.02
C HIS A 62 -37.53 -1.43 -7.90
N GLU A 63 -36.87 -0.38 -7.43
CA GLU A 63 -37.44 0.57 -6.47
C GLU A 63 -38.61 1.39 -7.09
N ALA A 64 -38.56 1.66 -8.41
CA ALA A 64 -39.65 2.28 -9.16
C ALA A 64 -40.85 1.33 -9.42
N GLY A 65 -40.68 0.02 -9.16
CA GLY A 65 -41.72 -1.00 -9.23
C GLY A 65 -41.61 -1.98 -10.39
N ASP A 66 -40.63 -1.87 -11.27
CA ASP A 66 -40.34 -2.83 -12.34
C ASP A 66 -39.35 -3.88 -11.87
N LEU A 67 -39.84 -4.90 -11.17
CA LEU A 67 -39.05 -5.99 -10.61
C LEU A 67 -38.48 -6.97 -11.66
N GLU A 68 -38.93 -6.88 -12.90
CA GLU A 68 -38.49 -7.73 -14.03
C GLU A 68 -37.37 -7.04 -14.83
N PHE A 69 -37.12 -5.76 -14.60
CA PHE A 69 -36.10 -5.01 -15.32
C PHE A 69 -34.70 -5.58 -15.10
N ASN A 70 -33.96 -5.77 -16.19
CA ASN A 70 -32.54 -6.09 -16.14
C ASN A 70 -31.78 -5.26 -17.22
N TYR A 71 -30.91 -4.39 -16.79
CA TYR A 71 -30.13 -3.52 -17.67
C TYR A 71 -29.32 -4.30 -18.72
N ALA A 72 -28.87 -5.52 -18.40
CA ALA A 72 -28.13 -6.35 -19.33
C ALA A 72 -28.96 -6.86 -20.52
N ASP A 73 -30.29 -6.80 -20.46
CA ASP A 73 -31.21 -7.35 -21.45
C ASP A 73 -31.85 -6.29 -22.36
N ILE A 74 -31.71 -4.99 -22.03
CA ILE A 74 -32.23 -3.91 -22.89
C ILE A 74 -31.31 -3.65 -24.10
N SER A 75 -31.84 -2.92 -25.10
CA SER A 75 -31.06 -2.58 -26.29
C SER A 75 -30.04 -1.45 -26.04
N ASP A 76 -28.97 -1.40 -26.83
CA ASP A 76 -27.97 -0.33 -26.74
C ASP A 76 -28.55 1.05 -27.09
N GLU A 77 -29.56 1.11 -27.98
CA GLU A 77 -30.26 2.33 -28.37
C GLU A 77 -31.05 2.91 -27.18
N GLU A 78 -31.83 2.07 -26.52
CA GLU A 78 -32.60 2.42 -25.33
C GLU A 78 -31.69 2.91 -24.21
N ALA A 79 -30.60 2.16 -23.95
CA ALA A 79 -29.63 2.55 -22.94
C ALA A 79 -28.97 3.92 -23.21
N LYS A 80 -28.72 4.28 -24.48
CA LYS A 80 -28.11 5.57 -24.85
C LYS A 80 -29.09 6.73 -24.65
N GLU A 81 -30.33 6.53 -24.98
CA GLU A 81 -31.34 7.59 -24.93
C GLU A 81 -31.73 7.91 -23.48
N ASP A 82 -31.97 6.90 -22.66
CA ASP A 82 -32.61 7.04 -21.36
C ASP A 82 -31.61 7.19 -20.20
N PHE A 83 -30.41 6.58 -20.30
CA PHE A 83 -29.55 6.40 -19.11
C PHE A 83 -28.18 7.08 -19.19
N ARG A 84 -27.63 7.36 -20.36
CA ARG A 84 -26.21 7.72 -20.52
C ARG A 84 -25.79 8.98 -19.74
N ALA A 85 -26.46 10.10 -19.93
CA ALA A 85 -25.99 11.39 -19.40
C ALA A 85 -25.93 11.42 -17.88
N GLY A 86 -27.05 11.07 -17.21
CA GLY A 86 -27.11 11.02 -15.76
C GLY A 86 -26.12 10.02 -15.15
N THR A 87 -25.88 8.87 -15.83
CA THR A 87 -24.96 7.86 -15.33
C THR A 87 -23.51 8.34 -15.34
N VAL A 88 -23.09 9.06 -16.39
CA VAL A 88 -21.71 9.60 -16.41
C VAL A 88 -21.52 10.64 -15.32
N GLU A 89 -22.53 11.47 -15.03
CA GLU A 89 -22.49 12.41 -13.91
C GLU A 89 -22.41 11.71 -12.55
N ASP A 90 -23.12 10.58 -12.37
CA ASP A 90 -23.16 9.87 -11.09
C ASP A 90 -21.98 8.92 -10.88
N LYS A 91 -21.60 8.18 -11.92
CA LYS A 91 -20.60 7.09 -11.86
C LYS A 91 -19.25 7.44 -12.48
N GLY A 92 -19.20 8.46 -13.32
CA GLY A 92 -18.01 8.89 -14.05
C GLY A 92 -17.84 8.22 -15.42
N PHE A 93 -18.59 7.17 -15.75
CA PHE A 93 -18.49 6.43 -17.02
C PHE A 93 -19.82 5.78 -17.39
N PHE A 94 -19.89 5.24 -18.62
CA PHE A 94 -21.05 4.51 -19.11
C PHE A 94 -20.65 3.28 -19.92
N ILE A 95 -21.38 2.17 -19.75
CA ILE A 95 -21.18 0.91 -20.46
C ILE A 95 -22.50 0.50 -21.10
N LEU A 96 -22.49 0.23 -22.41
CA LEU A 96 -23.67 -0.26 -23.12
C LEU A 96 -24.01 -1.70 -22.73
N PRO A 97 -25.28 -2.11 -22.76
CA PRO A 97 -25.70 -3.49 -22.49
C PRO A 97 -24.89 -4.56 -23.23
N SER A 98 -24.69 -4.38 -24.54
CA SER A 98 -23.87 -5.31 -25.34
C SER A 98 -22.40 -5.36 -24.94
N GLN A 99 -21.91 -4.34 -24.23
CA GLN A 99 -20.53 -4.19 -23.76
C GLN A 99 -20.34 -4.61 -22.30
N LEU A 100 -21.39 -5.03 -21.61
CA LEU A 100 -21.27 -5.54 -20.25
C LEU A 100 -20.47 -6.86 -20.21
N PHE A 101 -19.67 -7.01 -19.16
CA PHE A 101 -18.82 -8.19 -18.96
C PHE A 101 -19.59 -9.51 -19.13
N GLU A 102 -20.78 -9.63 -18.53
CA GLU A 102 -21.61 -10.85 -18.62
C GLU A 102 -22.04 -11.16 -20.07
N ASN A 103 -22.39 -10.17 -20.88
CA ASN A 103 -22.81 -10.35 -22.27
C ASN A 103 -21.61 -10.67 -23.17
N VAL A 104 -20.45 -10.08 -22.92
CA VAL A 104 -19.19 -10.40 -23.62
C VAL A 104 -18.73 -11.84 -23.30
N VAL A 105 -18.83 -12.28 -22.05
CA VAL A 105 -18.48 -13.66 -21.65
C VAL A 105 -19.34 -14.69 -22.38
N LYS A 106 -20.66 -14.46 -22.55
CA LYS A 106 -21.58 -15.38 -23.24
C LYS A 106 -21.10 -15.76 -24.65
N ILE A 107 -20.46 -14.83 -25.36
CA ILE A 107 -19.99 -15.02 -26.73
C ILE A 107 -18.47 -15.18 -26.86
N ALA A 108 -17.70 -15.04 -25.78
CA ALA A 108 -16.24 -14.95 -25.81
C ALA A 108 -15.55 -16.11 -26.58
N ARG A 109 -16.02 -17.35 -26.39
CA ARG A 109 -15.42 -18.55 -27.02
C ARG A 109 -15.74 -18.70 -28.51
N THR A 110 -16.77 -18.01 -29.00
CA THR A 110 -17.22 -18.08 -30.42
C THR A 110 -16.91 -16.81 -31.18
N ASN A 111 -16.46 -15.75 -30.51
CA ASN A 111 -16.14 -14.48 -31.14
C ASN A 111 -14.73 -14.51 -31.74
N GLU A 112 -14.66 -14.54 -33.07
CA GLU A 112 -13.39 -14.53 -33.81
C GLU A 112 -12.64 -13.19 -33.74
N ASN A 113 -13.29 -12.10 -33.29
CA ASN A 113 -12.74 -10.75 -33.17
C ASN A 113 -12.60 -10.30 -31.71
N LEU A 114 -12.68 -11.21 -30.74
CA LEU A 114 -12.75 -10.89 -29.31
C LEU A 114 -11.66 -9.90 -28.85
N ASN A 115 -10.43 -10.06 -29.32
CA ASN A 115 -9.32 -9.18 -28.98
C ASN A 115 -9.55 -7.72 -29.43
N THR A 116 -10.12 -7.52 -30.62
CA THR A 116 -10.42 -6.17 -31.15
C THR A 116 -11.67 -5.59 -30.51
N ASP A 117 -12.68 -6.42 -30.28
CA ASP A 117 -13.93 -5.98 -29.65
C ASP A 117 -13.70 -5.53 -28.21
N LEU A 118 -12.90 -6.26 -27.42
CA LEU A 118 -12.50 -5.82 -26.08
C LEU A 118 -11.74 -4.49 -26.12
N ALA A 119 -10.80 -4.32 -27.05
CA ALA A 119 -10.09 -3.06 -27.21
C ALA A 119 -11.06 -1.89 -27.51
N ASN A 120 -12.08 -2.14 -28.34
CA ASN A 120 -13.10 -1.14 -28.68
C ASN A 120 -14.02 -0.86 -27.48
N ILE A 121 -14.40 -1.88 -26.71
CA ILE A 121 -15.19 -1.71 -25.48
C ILE A 121 -14.47 -0.82 -24.49
N PHE A 122 -13.19 -1.10 -24.19
CA PHE A 122 -12.40 -0.29 -23.27
C PHE A 122 -12.29 1.16 -23.72
N LYS A 123 -12.03 1.40 -25.00
CA LYS A 123 -12.05 2.74 -25.59
C LYS A 123 -13.42 3.42 -25.51
N ALA A 124 -14.50 2.67 -25.69
CA ALA A 124 -15.86 3.22 -25.59
C ALA A 124 -16.20 3.64 -24.15
N ILE A 125 -15.78 2.85 -23.16
CA ILE A 125 -15.93 3.19 -21.73
C ILE A 125 -15.16 4.49 -21.43
N GLU A 126 -13.89 4.59 -21.83
CA GLU A 126 -13.09 5.80 -21.63
C GLU A 126 -13.68 7.01 -22.38
N ALA A 127 -14.14 6.82 -23.61
CA ALA A 127 -14.76 7.88 -24.43
C ALA A 127 -16.13 8.35 -23.87
N SER A 128 -16.79 7.55 -23.04
CA SER A 128 -18.07 7.93 -22.44
C SER A 128 -17.94 9.13 -21.49
N ALA A 129 -16.78 9.30 -20.87
CA ALA A 129 -16.48 10.37 -19.91
C ALA A 129 -16.02 11.68 -20.56
N VAL A 130 -15.74 11.69 -21.86
CA VAL A 130 -15.23 12.90 -22.55
C VAL A 130 -16.21 14.06 -22.45
N GLY A 131 -15.73 15.18 -21.92
CA GLY A 131 -16.51 16.40 -21.69
C GLY A 131 -17.24 16.44 -20.34
N PHE A 132 -17.08 15.41 -19.50
CA PHE A 132 -17.58 15.37 -18.12
C PHE A 132 -16.42 15.58 -17.12
N GLU A 133 -16.75 15.88 -15.87
CA GLU A 133 -15.75 16.10 -14.80
C GLU A 133 -14.85 14.87 -14.54
N SER A 134 -15.38 13.69 -14.80
CA SER A 134 -14.67 12.41 -14.64
C SER A 134 -13.68 12.07 -15.77
N GLU A 135 -13.54 12.90 -16.81
CA GLU A 135 -12.71 12.57 -17.99
C GLU A 135 -11.29 12.18 -17.59
N ASP A 136 -10.65 12.96 -16.73
CA ASP A 136 -9.25 12.71 -16.32
C ASP A 136 -9.09 11.44 -15.47
N ASP A 137 -10.14 11.04 -14.73
CA ASP A 137 -10.13 9.83 -13.90
C ASP A 137 -10.38 8.55 -14.69
N ILE A 138 -11.03 8.66 -15.85
CA ILE A 138 -11.40 7.52 -16.71
C ILE A 138 -10.44 7.33 -17.88
N LYS A 139 -9.94 8.41 -18.47
CA LYS A 139 -9.08 8.39 -19.65
C LYS A 139 -7.81 7.57 -19.42
N GLY A 140 -7.51 6.64 -20.35
CA GLY A 140 -6.32 5.78 -20.31
C GLY A 140 -6.34 4.75 -19.19
N LEU A 141 -7.48 4.48 -18.59
CA LEU A 141 -7.62 3.56 -17.46
C LEU A 141 -7.28 2.12 -17.85
N PHE A 142 -7.59 1.73 -19.09
CA PHE A 142 -7.28 0.42 -19.66
C PHE A 142 -5.99 0.37 -20.51
N GLU A 143 -5.15 1.41 -20.50
CA GLU A 143 -3.97 1.52 -21.36
C GLU A 143 -2.99 0.33 -21.18
N ASP A 144 -2.89 -0.21 -19.98
CA ASP A 144 -2.05 -1.37 -19.65
C ASP A 144 -2.64 -2.72 -20.11
N VAL A 145 -3.88 -2.75 -20.63
CA VAL A 145 -4.61 -3.96 -21.05
C VAL A 145 -4.63 -4.06 -22.58
N ASP A 146 -3.47 -4.30 -23.20
CA ASP A 146 -3.38 -4.43 -24.67
C ASP A 146 -3.86 -5.82 -25.14
N THR A 147 -5.17 -5.93 -25.44
CA THR A 147 -5.81 -7.17 -25.92
C THR A 147 -5.34 -7.59 -27.30
N THR A 148 -4.60 -6.73 -28.03
CA THR A 148 -4.05 -7.02 -29.36
C THR A 148 -2.58 -7.45 -29.31
N SER A 149 -1.95 -7.42 -28.14
CA SER A 149 -0.52 -7.71 -27.94
C SER A 149 -0.13 -9.12 -28.40
N ASN A 150 1.06 -9.23 -29.00
CA ASN A 150 1.65 -10.53 -29.33
C ASN A 150 2.05 -11.36 -28.09
N ARG A 151 2.04 -10.78 -26.90
CA ARG A 151 2.22 -11.49 -25.64
C ARG A 151 1.07 -12.47 -25.36
N LEU A 152 -0.14 -12.18 -25.83
CA LEU A 152 -1.29 -13.08 -25.76
C LEU A 152 -1.23 -14.23 -26.80
N GLY A 153 -0.39 -14.15 -27.81
CA GLY A 153 -0.24 -15.16 -28.86
C GLY A 153 0.23 -14.56 -30.17
N GLY A 154 0.82 -15.39 -31.01
CA GLY A 154 1.33 -15.00 -32.34
C GLY A 154 0.23 -14.80 -33.37
N THR A 155 -0.96 -15.38 -33.16
CA THR A 155 -2.11 -15.31 -34.03
C THR A 155 -3.34 -14.74 -33.35
N VAL A 156 -4.30 -14.23 -34.12
CA VAL A 156 -5.59 -13.71 -33.56
C VAL A 156 -6.33 -14.82 -32.81
N ALA A 157 -6.35 -16.04 -33.36
CA ALA A 157 -7.01 -17.17 -32.73
C ALA A 157 -6.42 -17.51 -31.35
N GLU A 158 -5.09 -17.49 -31.20
CA GLU A 158 -4.42 -17.69 -29.90
C GLU A 158 -4.74 -16.58 -28.91
N LYS A 159 -4.73 -15.32 -29.36
CA LYS A 159 -5.11 -14.16 -28.51
C LYS A 159 -6.54 -14.30 -28.00
N ASN A 160 -7.48 -14.60 -28.90
CA ASN A 160 -8.90 -14.77 -28.56
C ASN A 160 -9.12 -15.94 -27.59
N THR A 161 -8.44 -17.07 -27.82
CA THR A 161 -8.53 -18.22 -26.91
C THR A 161 -8.10 -17.84 -25.49
N ARG A 162 -6.96 -17.16 -25.33
CA ARG A 162 -6.45 -16.74 -24.02
C ARG A 162 -7.34 -15.70 -23.35
N LEU A 163 -7.81 -14.71 -24.10
CA LEU A 163 -8.75 -13.72 -23.58
C LEU A 163 -10.06 -14.37 -23.13
N ALA A 164 -10.58 -15.33 -23.91
CA ALA A 164 -11.77 -16.09 -23.54
C ALA A 164 -11.55 -16.93 -22.29
N ASP A 165 -10.37 -17.54 -22.12
CA ASP A 165 -10.02 -18.29 -20.91
C ASP A 165 -9.93 -17.39 -19.67
N ILE A 166 -9.33 -16.19 -19.79
CA ILE A 166 -9.28 -15.20 -18.70
C ILE A 166 -10.69 -14.73 -18.33
N LEU A 167 -11.50 -14.34 -19.33
CA LEU A 167 -12.88 -13.88 -19.12
C LEU A 167 -13.72 -14.96 -18.43
N THR A 168 -13.65 -16.20 -18.95
CA THR A 168 -14.40 -17.35 -18.37
C THR A 168 -13.92 -17.63 -16.94
N GLY A 169 -12.60 -17.71 -16.72
CA GLY A 169 -12.05 -17.97 -15.40
C GLY A 169 -12.46 -16.91 -14.37
N ILE A 170 -12.40 -15.63 -14.76
CA ILE A 170 -12.85 -14.52 -13.88
C ILE A 170 -14.36 -14.60 -13.66
N SER A 171 -15.17 -14.98 -14.66
CA SER A 171 -16.63 -15.11 -14.50
C SER A 171 -17.06 -16.19 -13.50
N GLU A 172 -16.26 -17.25 -13.32
CA GLU A 172 -16.51 -18.35 -12.39
C GLU A 172 -16.23 -17.99 -10.91
N ILE A 173 -15.58 -16.86 -10.65
CA ILE A 173 -15.35 -16.39 -9.28
C ILE A 173 -16.68 -15.84 -8.73
N ASN A 174 -17.12 -16.38 -7.61
CA ASN A 174 -18.26 -15.80 -6.89
C ASN A 174 -17.76 -14.69 -5.96
N PHE A 175 -18.06 -13.43 -6.30
CA PHE A 175 -17.79 -12.26 -5.46
C PHE A 175 -18.94 -11.92 -4.51
N GLY A 176 -20.04 -12.71 -4.51
CA GLY A 176 -21.26 -12.42 -3.77
C GLY A 176 -22.12 -11.33 -4.44
N SER A 177 -23.12 -10.84 -3.73
CA SER A 177 -23.91 -9.68 -4.20
C SER A 177 -23.38 -8.39 -3.59
N PHE A 178 -23.40 -7.29 -4.36
CA PHE A 178 -22.99 -5.95 -3.86
C PHE A 178 -23.75 -5.49 -2.61
N GLN A 179 -24.96 -6.04 -2.38
CA GLN A 179 -25.84 -5.64 -1.28
C GLN A 179 -25.61 -6.43 0.04
N HIS A 180 -24.95 -7.60 0.00
CA HIS A 180 -24.94 -8.55 1.13
C HIS A 180 -23.56 -9.13 1.45
N ASN A 181 -22.48 -8.52 0.95
CA ASN A 181 -21.14 -9.00 1.28
C ASN A 181 -20.63 -8.39 2.58
N ASP A 182 -20.21 -9.25 3.50
CA ASP A 182 -19.46 -8.87 4.71
C ASP A 182 -18.04 -8.36 4.39
N ILE A 183 -17.54 -8.62 3.15
CA ILE A 183 -16.22 -8.20 2.66
C ILE A 183 -16.35 -7.45 1.32
N ASP A 184 -15.45 -6.52 1.10
CA ASP A 184 -15.22 -5.91 -0.21
C ASP A 184 -14.45 -6.92 -1.09
N ALA A 185 -15.18 -7.89 -1.65
CA ALA A 185 -14.58 -9.03 -2.30
C ALA A 185 -13.77 -8.67 -3.56
N PHE A 186 -14.21 -7.67 -4.32
CA PHE A 186 -13.48 -7.21 -5.50
C PHE A 186 -12.20 -6.46 -5.11
N GLY A 187 -12.30 -5.54 -4.16
CA GLY A 187 -11.15 -4.80 -3.67
C GLY A 187 -10.14 -5.72 -2.97
N ASP A 188 -10.60 -6.66 -2.14
CA ASP A 188 -9.73 -7.66 -1.49
C ASP A 188 -9.02 -8.56 -2.52
N ALA A 189 -9.71 -8.96 -3.60
CA ALA A 189 -9.13 -9.72 -4.70
C ALA A 189 -8.03 -8.93 -5.43
N TYR A 190 -8.31 -7.66 -5.70
CA TYR A 190 -7.41 -6.76 -6.39
C TYR A 190 -6.16 -6.46 -5.55
N GLU A 191 -6.32 -6.11 -4.27
CA GLU A 191 -5.20 -5.92 -3.34
C GLU A 191 -4.35 -7.19 -3.17
N TYR A 192 -4.98 -8.37 -3.12
CA TYR A 192 -4.27 -9.64 -3.07
C TYR A 192 -3.39 -9.85 -4.30
N LEU A 193 -3.90 -9.58 -5.50
CA LEU A 193 -3.13 -9.66 -6.73
C LEU A 193 -1.95 -8.67 -6.71
N ILE A 194 -2.16 -7.42 -6.35
CA ILE A 194 -1.09 -6.41 -6.24
C ILE A 194 -0.04 -6.84 -5.22
N SER A 195 -0.43 -7.31 -4.04
CA SER A 195 0.47 -7.80 -2.99
C SER A 195 1.35 -8.96 -3.48
N ASN A 196 0.76 -9.93 -4.18
CA ASN A 196 1.50 -11.04 -4.80
C ASN A 196 2.46 -10.56 -5.90
N TYR A 197 2.14 -9.45 -6.57
CA TYR A 197 3.04 -8.83 -7.53
C TYR A 197 4.26 -8.25 -6.87
N ALA A 198 4.05 -7.47 -5.82
CA ALA A 198 5.12 -6.89 -5.03
C ALA A 198 6.06 -7.98 -4.48
N SER A 199 5.53 -9.08 -3.96
CA SER A 199 6.31 -10.19 -3.40
C SER A 199 7.17 -10.91 -4.44
N ASN A 200 6.73 -10.98 -5.71
CA ASN A 200 7.45 -11.65 -6.79
C ASN A 200 8.34 -10.69 -7.60
N ALA A 201 8.20 -9.37 -7.45
CA ALA A 201 9.00 -8.37 -8.16
C ALA A 201 10.43 -8.19 -7.60
N GLY A 202 10.80 -8.93 -6.56
CA GLY A 202 12.14 -8.86 -5.95
C GLY A 202 12.40 -7.50 -5.28
N LYS A 203 13.58 -6.90 -5.54
CA LYS A 203 13.98 -5.64 -4.89
C LYS A 203 13.05 -4.45 -5.14
N SER A 204 12.31 -4.46 -6.24
CA SER A 204 11.34 -3.41 -6.59
C SER A 204 9.98 -3.59 -5.92
N GLY A 205 9.73 -4.72 -5.27
CA GLY A 205 8.41 -5.02 -4.68
C GLY A 205 7.98 -4.03 -3.60
N GLY A 206 8.90 -3.55 -2.78
CA GLY A 206 8.64 -2.56 -1.74
C GLY A 206 8.33 -1.15 -2.26
N GLU A 207 8.66 -0.85 -3.53
CA GLU A 207 8.35 0.42 -4.19
C GLU A 207 6.90 0.48 -4.70
N PHE A 208 6.25 -0.68 -4.86
CA PHE A 208 4.91 -0.78 -5.42
C PHE A 208 3.80 -1.01 -4.38
N PHE A 209 4.15 -1.52 -3.22
CA PHE A 209 3.14 -1.94 -2.24
C PHE A 209 3.64 -1.80 -0.80
N THR A 210 2.91 -1.06 0.01
CA THR A 210 3.15 -0.98 1.45
C THR A 210 2.35 -2.09 2.15
N PRO A 211 2.98 -2.88 3.04
CA PRO A 211 2.26 -3.92 3.79
C PRO A 211 1.03 -3.36 4.52
N GLN A 212 -0.10 -4.04 4.41
CA GLN A 212 -1.37 -3.56 4.96
C GLN A 212 -1.30 -3.22 6.46
N THR A 213 -0.52 -3.99 7.23
CA THR A 213 -0.37 -3.74 8.67
C THR A 213 0.40 -2.45 8.96
N VAL A 214 1.38 -2.10 8.11
CA VAL A 214 2.09 -0.80 8.18
C VAL A 214 1.16 0.33 7.74
N SER A 215 0.40 0.12 6.66
CA SER A 215 -0.58 1.11 6.19
C SER A 215 -1.65 1.40 7.25
N LYS A 216 -2.12 0.38 7.98
CA LYS A 216 -3.03 0.53 9.12
C LYS A 216 -2.41 1.37 10.24
N LEU A 217 -1.14 1.12 10.55
CA LEU A 217 -0.44 1.91 11.58
C LEU A 217 -0.32 3.37 11.17
N LEU A 218 0.10 3.66 9.92
CA LEU A 218 0.18 5.04 9.39
C LEU A 218 -1.17 5.76 9.49
N ALA A 219 -2.25 5.10 9.06
CA ALA A 219 -3.60 5.65 9.11
C ALA A 219 -4.01 6.02 10.55
N ARG A 220 -3.78 5.12 11.50
CA ARG A 220 -4.08 5.36 12.92
C ARG A 220 -3.25 6.49 13.53
N LEU A 221 -1.97 6.58 13.18
CA LEU A 221 -1.09 7.65 13.67
C LEU A 221 -1.56 9.03 13.20
N VAL A 222 -1.97 9.20 11.94
CA VAL A 222 -2.42 10.52 11.45
C VAL A 222 -3.79 10.91 11.97
N MET A 223 -4.66 9.93 12.29
CA MET A 223 -5.98 10.16 12.84
C MET A 223 -6.00 10.34 14.37
N GLU A 224 -4.96 9.89 15.08
CA GLU A 224 -4.96 9.90 16.56
C GLU A 224 -5.29 11.29 17.13
N GLY A 225 -6.34 11.32 17.97
CA GLY A 225 -6.84 12.55 18.61
C GLY A 225 -7.58 13.50 17.67
N LYS A 226 -8.06 13.01 16.51
CA LYS A 226 -8.92 13.76 15.59
C LYS A 226 -10.26 13.06 15.44
N ASP A 227 -11.34 13.84 15.44
CA ASP A 227 -12.70 13.33 15.23
C ASP A 227 -13.00 13.16 13.74
N SER A 228 -12.41 14.00 12.89
CA SER A 228 -12.58 13.97 11.44
C SER A 228 -11.44 14.66 10.71
N ILE A 229 -11.29 14.36 9.43
CA ILE A 229 -10.39 15.02 8.49
C ILE A 229 -11.11 15.22 7.16
N ASN A 230 -10.73 16.25 6.40
CA ASN A 230 -11.35 16.56 5.11
C ASN A 230 -10.54 16.00 3.94
N LYS A 231 -9.22 16.18 3.94
CA LYS A 231 -8.33 15.83 2.83
C LYS A 231 -7.19 14.91 3.28
N VAL A 232 -7.05 13.80 2.58
CA VAL A 232 -5.92 12.87 2.73
C VAL A 232 -5.06 12.92 1.50
N TYR A 233 -3.74 13.01 1.65
CA TYR A 233 -2.79 13.07 0.55
C TYR A 233 -1.66 12.06 0.67
N ASP A 234 -1.32 11.43 -0.47
CA ASP A 234 -0.10 10.64 -0.64
C ASP A 234 0.70 11.15 -1.84
N PRO A 235 1.85 11.80 -1.63
CA PRO A 235 2.69 12.34 -2.70
C PRO A 235 3.36 11.28 -3.60
N THR A 236 3.29 10.00 -3.22
CA THR A 236 3.91 8.86 -3.92
C THR A 236 3.01 7.63 -3.82
N CYS A 237 1.75 7.79 -4.26
CA CYS A 237 0.66 6.91 -3.86
C CYS A 237 0.77 5.46 -4.37
N GLY A 238 1.64 5.16 -5.32
CA GLY A 238 1.77 3.82 -5.86
C GLY A 238 0.43 3.31 -6.38
N SER A 239 -0.04 2.18 -5.86
CA SER A 239 -1.37 1.62 -6.16
C SER A 239 -2.52 2.21 -5.33
N GLY A 240 -2.30 3.27 -4.54
CA GLY A 240 -3.32 3.91 -3.71
C GLY A 240 -3.64 3.18 -2.40
N SER A 241 -2.92 2.13 -2.05
CA SER A 241 -3.24 1.28 -0.90
C SER A 241 -3.21 2.01 0.46
N LEU A 242 -2.33 3.02 0.64
CA LEU A 242 -2.30 3.85 1.85
C LEU A 242 -3.57 4.70 1.99
N LEU A 243 -4.00 5.33 0.89
CA LEU A 243 -5.24 6.13 0.86
C LEU A 243 -6.45 5.26 1.18
N LEU A 244 -6.52 4.05 0.62
CA LEU A 244 -7.61 3.11 0.87
C LEU A 244 -7.61 2.56 2.31
N GLN A 245 -6.47 2.43 2.96
CA GLN A 245 -6.45 2.08 4.38
C GLN A 245 -7.01 3.20 5.25
N MET A 246 -6.85 4.47 4.86
CA MET A 246 -7.54 5.58 5.51
C MET A 246 -9.07 5.43 5.37
N LYS A 247 -9.55 5.14 4.16
CA LYS A 247 -10.98 4.87 3.93
C LYS A 247 -11.48 3.70 4.79
N LYS A 248 -10.84 2.54 4.69
CA LYS A 248 -11.27 1.31 5.39
C LYS A 248 -11.37 1.46 6.91
N GLN A 249 -10.55 2.30 7.53
CA GLN A 249 -10.52 2.47 8.98
C GLN A 249 -11.36 3.65 9.48
N PHE A 250 -11.58 4.66 8.63
CA PHE A 250 -12.12 5.95 9.07
C PHE A 250 -13.14 6.54 8.09
N GLU A 251 -13.82 5.73 7.28
CA GLU A 251 -14.75 6.20 6.23
C GLU A 251 -15.76 7.21 6.75
N GLU A 252 -16.35 6.97 7.93
CA GLU A 252 -17.32 7.86 8.57
C GLU A 252 -16.72 9.17 9.10
N HIS A 253 -15.37 9.25 9.17
CA HIS A 253 -14.61 10.39 9.70
C HIS A 253 -13.85 11.15 8.62
N ILE A 254 -13.83 10.64 7.38
CA ILE A 254 -13.23 11.31 6.23
C ILE A 254 -14.34 11.99 5.47
N ILE A 255 -14.20 13.30 5.33
CA ILE A 255 -15.22 14.18 4.86
C ILE A 255 -14.97 14.57 3.39
N ASP A 256 -15.94 15.17 2.84
CA ASP A 256 -16.32 15.75 1.55
C ASP A 256 -15.29 15.78 0.41
N GLU A 257 -14.05 16.19 0.61
CA GLU A 257 -13.09 16.32 -0.49
C GLU A 257 -12.24 15.04 -0.75
N GLY A 258 -12.09 14.17 0.24
CA GLY A 258 -11.59 12.80 0.11
C GLY A 258 -10.08 12.61 -0.08
N PHE A 259 -9.69 11.91 -1.16
CA PHE A 259 -8.37 11.30 -1.32
C PHE A 259 -7.60 11.91 -2.49
N PHE A 260 -6.36 12.30 -2.24
CA PHE A 260 -5.47 12.90 -3.23
C PHE A 260 -4.18 12.11 -3.33
N GLY A 261 -3.73 11.85 -4.56
CA GLY A 261 -2.49 11.11 -4.78
C GLY A 261 -1.70 11.61 -5.97
N GLN A 262 -0.37 11.47 -5.93
CA GLN A 262 0.45 11.69 -7.09
C GLN A 262 1.38 10.51 -7.33
N GLU A 263 1.50 10.07 -8.58
CA GLU A 263 2.31 8.93 -8.98
C GLU A 263 3.01 9.19 -10.32
N ILE A 264 4.29 8.87 -10.41
CA ILE A 264 5.09 9.09 -11.62
C ILE A 264 4.93 7.94 -12.63
N ASN A 265 4.77 6.71 -12.15
CA ASN A 265 4.68 5.52 -12.99
C ASN A 265 3.26 5.35 -13.53
N MET A 266 3.13 5.18 -14.87
CA MET A 266 1.83 5.06 -15.54
C MET A 266 1.02 3.87 -15.02
N THR A 267 1.64 2.70 -14.93
CA THR A 267 0.94 1.48 -14.47
C THR A 267 0.41 1.65 -13.04
N ASN A 268 1.23 2.16 -12.12
CA ASN A 268 0.79 2.41 -10.76
C ASN A 268 -0.31 3.47 -10.68
N PHE A 269 -0.21 4.52 -11.50
CA PHE A 269 -1.24 5.54 -11.62
C PHE A 269 -2.59 4.94 -12.05
N ASN A 270 -2.59 4.06 -13.07
CA ASN A 270 -3.79 3.36 -13.50
C ASN A 270 -4.30 2.41 -12.42
N LEU A 271 -3.41 1.64 -11.77
CA LEU A 271 -3.77 0.76 -10.67
C LEU A 271 -4.40 1.51 -9.49
N ALA A 272 -3.88 2.70 -9.15
CA ALA A 272 -4.44 3.52 -8.07
C ALA A 272 -5.87 3.97 -8.37
N ARG A 273 -6.14 4.47 -9.59
CA ARG A 273 -7.49 4.89 -10.01
C ARG A 273 -8.47 3.70 -10.02
N MET A 274 -8.08 2.58 -10.63
CA MET A 274 -8.89 1.35 -10.61
C MET A 274 -9.18 0.91 -9.18
N ASN A 275 -8.20 1.00 -8.28
CA ASN A 275 -8.33 0.60 -6.90
C ASN A 275 -9.31 1.50 -6.13
N MET A 276 -9.33 2.81 -6.40
CA MET A 276 -10.35 3.71 -5.84
C MET A 276 -11.76 3.28 -6.25
N PHE A 277 -12.00 3.04 -7.53
CA PHE A 277 -13.31 2.58 -8.02
C PHE A 277 -13.71 1.24 -7.42
N LEU A 278 -12.80 0.25 -7.38
CA LEU A 278 -13.04 -1.09 -6.81
C LEU A 278 -13.46 -1.05 -5.34
N HIS A 279 -13.01 -0.04 -4.61
CA HIS A 279 -13.41 0.21 -3.23
C HIS A 279 -14.58 1.20 -3.09
N ASN A 280 -15.37 1.40 -4.15
CA ASN A 280 -16.53 2.28 -4.17
C ASN A 280 -16.22 3.72 -3.74
N VAL A 281 -15.04 4.25 -4.09
CA VAL A 281 -14.76 5.67 -4.00
C VAL A 281 -15.26 6.32 -5.26
N ASN A 282 -16.21 7.25 -5.14
CA ASN A 282 -16.72 8.00 -6.27
C ASN A 282 -15.61 8.90 -6.85
N TYR A 283 -15.61 9.13 -8.18
CA TYR A 283 -14.62 9.97 -8.85
C TYR A 283 -14.57 11.40 -8.26
N ASN A 284 -15.67 11.93 -7.74
CA ASN A 284 -15.71 13.21 -7.05
C ASN A 284 -14.96 13.24 -5.71
N ASN A 285 -14.65 12.08 -5.14
CA ASN A 285 -14.04 11.94 -3.82
C ASN A 285 -12.57 11.49 -3.88
N PHE A 286 -11.97 11.46 -5.06
CA PHE A 286 -10.54 11.26 -5.20
C PHE A 286 -9.98 12.07 -6.37
N SER A 287 -8.68 12.37 -6.30
CA SER A 287 -7.92 12.95 -7.41
C SER A 287 -6.53 12.34 -7.41
N ILE A 288 -6.30 11.41 -8.33
CA ILE A 288 -4.97 10.82 -8.55
C ILE A 288 -4.38 11.47 -9.78
N LYS A 289 -3.21 12.09 -9.66
CA LYS A 289 -2.54 12.82 -10.76
C LYS A 289 -1.21 12.17 -11.10
N ARG A 290 -0.89 12.12 -12.41
CA ARG A 290 0.37 11.54 -12.88
C ARG A 290 1.44 12.60 -13.05
N GLY A 291 2.55 12.46 -12.34
CA GLY A 291 3.70 13.37 -12.49
C GLY A 291 4.77 13.17 -11.43
N ASP A 292 5.93 13.76 -11.66
CA ASP A 292 7.02 13.82 -10.69
C ASP A 292 6.67 14.83 -9.58
N THR A 293 6.39 14.34 -8.39
CA THR A 293 5.99 15.15 -7.23
C THR A 293 7.03 16.19 -6.84
N LEU A 294 8.30 15.88 -7.01
CA LEU A 294 9.38 16.81 -6.63
C LEU A 294 9.57 17.93 -7.64
N LEU A 295 9.41 17.62 -8.94
CA LEU A 295 9.66 18.57 -10.03
C LEU A 295 8.41 19.24 -10.58
N ASN A 296 7.28 18.52 -10.54
CA ASN A 296 5.98 18.98 -11.03
C ASN A 296 4.86 18.59 -10.06
N PRO A 297 4.75 19.26 -8.91
CA PRO A 297 3.68 19.00 -7.95
C PRO A 297 2.33 19.46 -8.53
N LEU A 298 1.39 18.52 -8.66
CA LEU A 298 0.12 18.73 -9.35
C LEU A 298 -1.05 19.06 -8.42
N HIS A 299 -0.86 18.97 -7.10
CA HIS A 299 -1.89 19.28 -6.10
C HIS A 299 -1.65 20.61 -5.37
N ASN A 300 -1.18 21.62 -6.10
CA ASN A 300 -0.92 22.96 -5.53
C ASN A 300 -2.19 23.70 -5.15
N ASP A 301 -3.26 23.49 -5.91
CA ASP A 301 -4.54 24.19 -5.68
C ASP A 301 -5.38 23.52 -4.60
N GLU A 302 -5.15 22.22 -4.35
CA GLU A 302 -5.88 21.43 -3.35
C GLU A 302 -5.28 21.50 -1.95
N LYS A 303 -3.99 21.91 -1.81
CA LYS A 303 -3.37 22.09 -0.48
C LYS A 303 -4.07 23.19 0.32
N PRO A 304 -4.05 23.17 1.67
CA PRO A 304 -3.36 22.21 2.53
C PRO A 304 -4.17 20.94 2.82
N PHE A 305 -3.46 19.86 3.23
CA PHE A 305 -4.03 18.56 3.57
C PHE A 305 -4.04 18.32 5.07
N ASP A 306 -5.08 17.65 5.57
CA ASP A 306 -5.24 17.37 7.02
C ASP A 306 -4.48 16.12 7.47
N ALA A 307 -4.35 15.16 6.57
CA ALA A 307 -3.53 13.97 6.78
C ALA A 307 -2.66 13.71 5.55
N ILE A 308 -1.39 13.39 5.79
CA ILE A 308 -0.47 12.90 4.76
C ILE A 308 0.06 11.55 5.20
N VAL A 309 -0.14 10.54 4.37
CA VAL A 309 0.42 9.20 4.54
C VAL A 309 1.30 8.89 3.34
N SER A 310 2.51 8.40 3.54
CA SER A 310 3.40 8.16 2.41
C SER A 310 4.45 7.09 2.71
N ASN A 311 4.74 6.30 1.69
CA ASN A 311 5.91 5.44 1.63
C ASN A 311 6.71 5.80 0.38
N PRO A 312 7.51 6.87 0.42
CA PRO A 312 8.26 7.33 -0.74
C PRO A 312 9.39 6.37 -1.09
N PRO A 313 9.86 6.35 -2.36
CA PRO A 313 10.99 5.52 -2.76
C PRO A 313 12.27 5.93 -2.00
N TYR A 314 12.95 4.93 -1.40
CA TYR A 314 14.11 5.20 -0.54
C TYR A 314 15.38 5.49 -1.34
N SER A 315 16.09 6.53 -0.93
CA SER A 315 17.46 6.82 -1.39
C SER A 315 17.59 6.90 -2.92
N ILE A 316 16.55 7.38 -3.61
CA ILE A 316 16.60 7.61 -5.05
C ILE A 316 17.37 8.88 -5.40
N LYS A 317 17.96 8.91 -6.58
CA LYS A 317 18.56 10.12 -7.15
C LYS A 317 17.49 11.08 -7.66
N TRP A 318 17.73 12.37 -7.50
CA TRP A 318 16.92 13.43 -8.07
C TRP A 318 17.79 14.58 -8.54
N ILE A 319 17.19 15.60 -9.18
CA ILE A 319 17.97 16.70 -9.73
C ILE A 319 18.65 17.57 -8.64
N GLY A 320 17.98 17.78 -7.51
CA GLY A 320 18.49 18.54 -6.37
C GLY A 320 19.03 19.92 -6.78
N ASP A 321 20.26 20.22 -6.34
CA ASP A 321 20.98 21.46 -6.67
C ASP A 321 21.47 21.54 -8.14
N GLY A 322 21.12 20.56 -8.98
CA GLY A 322 21.26 20.64 -10.44
C GLY A 322 20.30 21.63 -11.08
N ASP A 323 19.16 21.87 -10.45
CA ASP A 323 18.26 22.96 -10.79
C ASP A 323 18.42 24.07 -9.74
N PRO A 324 19.04 25.24 -10.13
CA PRO A 324 19.28 26.31 -9.19
C PRO A 324 18.01 27.03 -8.72
N THR A 325 16.85 26.78 -9.33
CA THR A 325 15.57 27.38 -8.93
C THR A 325 14.97 26.71 -7.71
N LEU A 326 15.25 25.42 -7.52
CA LEU A 326 14.67 24.61 -6.43
C LEU A 326 15.02 25.11 -5.02
N ILE A 327 16.15 25.79 -4.86
CA ILE A 327 16.52 26.37 -3.55
C ILE A 327 15.55 27.48 -3.11
N ASN A 328 14.86 28.11 -4.06
CA ASN A 328 13.87 29.15 -3.82
C ASN A 328 12.41 28.59 -3.85
N ASP A 329 12.22 27.31 -4.14
CA ASP A 329 10.92 26.65 -4.08
C ASP A 329 10.38 26.71 -2.64
N GLU A 330 9.12 27.14 -2.46
CA GLU A 330 8.49 27.32 -1.16
C GLU A 330 8.52 26.07 -0.26
N ARG A 331 8.62 24.88 -0.87
CA ARG A 331 8.72 23.61 -0.16
C ARG A 331 10.08 23.41 0.49
N PHE A 332 11.16 23.86 -0.15
CA PHE A 332 12.55 23.57 0.23
C PHE A 332 13.28 24.78 0.83
N ALA A 333 12.93 25.98 0.38
CA ALA A 333 13.57 27.24 0.82
C ALA A 333 13.64 27.42 2.35
N PRO A 334 12.60 27.04 3.14
CA PRO A 334 12.62 27.24 4.59
C PRO A 334 13.76 26.51 5.31
N ALA A 335 14.22 25.36 4.82
CA ALA A 335 15.35 24.65 5.39
C ALA A 335 16.72 25.25 4.99
N GLY A 336 16.76 26.18 4.00
CA GLY A 336 17.97 26.80 3.50
C GLY A 336 18.95 25.84 2.81
N LYS A 337 18.54 24.57 2.59
CA LYS A 337 19.36 23.52 1.98
C LYS A 337 18.50 22.49 1.29
N LEU A 338 18.87 22.14 0.05
CA LEU A 338 18.23 21.04 -0.67
C LEU A 338 18.73 19.68 -0.16
N ALA A 339 17.88 18.66 -0.24
CA ALA A 339 18.29 17.28 -0.07
C ALA A 339 19.42 16.91 -1.05
N PRO A 340 20.33 15.99 -0.69
CA PRO A 340 21.42 15.58 -1.58
C PRO A 340 20.89 15.00 -2.89
N LYS A 341 21.55 15.27 -4.03
CA LYS A 341 21.20 14.65 -5.33
C LYS A 341 21.13 13.12 -5.28
N SER A 342 21.90 12.49 -4.41
CA SER A 342 21.97 11.04 -4.27
C SER A 342 20.78 10.45 -3.48
N TYR A 343 20.06 11.29 -2.72
CA TYR A 343 19.05 10.87 -1.76
C TYR A 343 17.91 11.88 -1.69
N ALA A 344 16.79 11.60 -2.35
CA ALA A 344 15.61 12.48 -2.40
C ALA A 344 14.75 12.43 -1.14
N ASP A 345 15.07 11.56 -0.17
CA ASP A 345 14.25 11.27 1.00
C ASP A 345 13.72 12.55 1.69
N TYR A 346 14.62 13.48 2.02
CA TYR A 346 14.21 14.76 2.61
C TYR A 346 13.48 15.72 1.66
N ALA A 347 13.58 15.55 0.35
CA ALA A 347 12.77 16.33 -0.56
C ALA A 347 11.28 15.94 -0.46
N PHE A 348 10.97 14.64 -0.36
CA PHE A 348 9.61 14.16 -0.10
C PHE A 348 9.09 14.58 1.29
N ILE A 349 9.93 14.54 2.31
CA ILE A 349 9.58 14.99 3.67
C ILE A 349 9.26 16.50 3.67
N MET A 350 10.08 17.34 3.05
CA MET A 350 9.84 18.76 2.97
C MET A 350 8.62 19.11 2.11
N HIS A 351 8.41 18.40 1.01
CA HIS A 351 7.19 18.51 0.22
C HIS A 351 5.95 18.22 1.07
N SER A 352 5.93 17.10 1.78
CA SER A 352 4.84 16.72 2.67
C SER A 352 4.60 17.76 3.76
N LEU A 353 5.66 18.27 4.40
CA LEU A 353 5.53 19.31 5.41
C LEU A 353 4.92 20.60 4.84
N SER A 354 5.35 21.02 3.63
CA SER A 354 4.80 22.21 2.97
C SER A 354 3.31 22.09 2.70
N TYR A 355 2.86 20.91 2.26
CA TYR A 355 1.47 20.62 1.90
C TYR A 355 0.56 20.35 3.11
N LEU A 356 1.14 20.13 4.30
CA LEU A 356 0.41 19.84 5.51
C LEU A 356 -0.32 21.07 6.05
N SER A 357 -1.58 20.92 6.46
CA SER A 357 -2.35 21.98 7.12
C SER A 357 -1.77 22.32 8.51
N SER A 358 -2.15 23.47 9.03
CA SER A 358 -1.65 23.91 10.35
C SER A 358 -2.04 22.97 11.50
N LYS A 359 -3.11 22.21 11.36
CA LYS A 359 -3.58 21.17 12.30
C LYS A 359 -3.34 19.76 11.78
N GLY A 360 -2.73 19.64 10.60
CA GLY A 360 -2.48 18.38 9.93
C GLY A 360 -1.41 17.55 10.62
N ARG A 361 -1.42 16.23 10.31
CA ARG A 361 -0.38 15.30 10.70
C ARG A 361 0.05 14.47 9.51
N ALA A 362 1.37 14.28 9.37
CA ALA A 362 1.96 13.44 8.36
C ALA A 362 2.64 12.24 9.02
N ALA A 363 2.47 11.05 8.45
CA ALA A 363 3.21 9.84 8.81
C ALA A 363 3.88 9.25 7.57
N ILE A 364 5.20 9.22 7.57
CA ILE A 364 6.02 8.90 6.40
C ILE A 364 6.94 7.74 6.75
N VAL A 365 6.93 6.69 5.93
CA VAL A 365 7.89 5.58 6.05
C VAL A 365 9.25 6.05 5.54
N CYS A 366 10.29 5.79 6.31
CA CYS A 366 11.62 6.30 6.06
C CYS A 366 12.69 5.21 6.17
N PHE A 367 13.74 5.35 5.36
CA PHE A 367 14.97 4.59 5.53
C PHE A 367 15.74 5.10 6.77
N PRO A 368 16.24 4.23 7.67
CA PRO A 368 16.85 4.66 8.94
C PRO A 368 18.03 5.60 8.78
N GLY A 369 18.78 5.48 7.68
CA GLY A 369 19.97 6.30 7.41
C GLY A 369 19.73 7.81 7.42
N ILE A 370 18.53 8.27 7.05
CA ILE A 370 18.20 9.69 7.02
C ILE A 370 18.26 10.35 8.40
N PHE A 371 18.09 9.58 9.47
CA PHE A 371 18.03 10.11 10.83
C PHE A 371 19.39 10.46 11.43
N TYR A 372 20.51 9.95 10.86
CA TYR A 372 21.87 10.20 11.38
C TYR A 372 22.90 10.69 10.35
N ARG A 373 22.61 10.63 9.04
CA ARG A 373 23.55 11.12 8.02
C ARG A 373 23.85 12.62 8.23
N LYS A 374 25.10 13.01 7.93
CA LYS A 374 25.59 14.40 8.07
C LYS A 374 25.31 15.23 6.80
N GLY A 375 25.81 16.47 6.78
CA GLY A 375 25.73 17.34 5.62
C GLY A 375 24.35 17.97 5.44
N ALA A 376 23.82 17.95 4.21
CA ALA A 376 22.54 18.59 3.88
C ALA A 376 21.37 17.99 4.68
N GLU A 377 21.33 16.67 4.87
CA GLU A 377 20.28 16.00 5.64
C GLU A 377 20.27 16.45 7.11
N ARG A 378 21.45 16.64 7.73
CA ARG A 378 21.55 17.24 9.07
C ARG A 378 20.98 18.66 9.12
N THR A 379 21.24 19.48 8.11
CA THR A 379 20.72 20.85 8.07
C THR A 379 19.20 20.87 7.99
N ILE A 380 18.61 19.94 7.22
CA ILE A 380 17.15 19.82 7.12
C ILE A 380 16.58 19.29 8.45
N ARG A 381 17.20 18.27 9.09
CA ARG A 381 16.77 17.80 10.43
C ARG A 381 16.80 18.91 11.46
N LYS A 382 17.87 19.75 11.44
CA LYS A 382 17.96 20.93 12.30
C LYS A 382 16.73 21.84 12.10
N TYR A 383 16.39 22.15 10.86
CA TYR A 383 15.19 22.94 10.56
C TYR A 383 13.91 22.30 11.12
N LEU A 384 13.72 21.00 10.92
CA LEU A 384 12.53 20.29 11.38
C LEU A 384 12.40 20.28 12.91
N VAL A 385 13.50 20.05 13.62
CA VAL A 385 13.53 19.99 15.10
C VAL A 385 13.41 21.38 15.71
N ASP A 386 14.16 22.37 15.22
CA ASP A 386 14.14 23.74 15.75
C ASP A 386 12.77 24.41 15.58
N ASN A 387 12.02 24.03 14.53
CA ASN A 387 10.66 24.51 14.30
C ASN A 387 9.58 23.59 14.93
N ASN A 388 10.00 22.61 15.72
CA ASN A 388 9.12 21.72 16.45
C ASN A 388 8.15 20.91 15.56
N PHE A 389 8.57 20.51 14.35
CA PHE A 389 7.72 19.75 13.41
C PHE A 389 7.78 18.23 13.62
N VAL A 390 8.85 17.70 14.23
CA VAL A 390 8.98 16.26 14.49
C VAL A 390 8.17 15.88 15.72
N ASP A 391 7.11 15.10 15.55
CA ASP A 391 6.24 14.67 16.66
C ASP A 391 6.69 13.31 17.23
N CYS A 392 6.97 12.35 16.35
CA CYS A 392 7.43 11.03 16.77
C CYS A 392 8.35 10.38 15.70
N VAL A 393 9.29 9.56 16.15
CA VAL A 393 10.05 8.64 15.31
C VAL A 393 9.89 7.23 15.85
N ILE A 394 9.41 6.31 15.00
CA ILE A 394 9.12 4.93 15.38
C ILE A 394 10.04 4.00 14.60
N GLN A 395 10.86 3.21 15.29
CA GLN A 395 11.62 2.13 14.68
C GLN A 395 10.71 0.92 14.50
N LEU A 396 10.55 0.46 13.26
CA LEU A 396 9.77 -0.73 12.95
C LEU A 396 10.65 -2.00 13.00
N PRO A 397 10.03 -3.18 13.11
CA PRO A 397 10.71 -4.46 12.92
C PRO A 397 11.37 -4.57 11.55
N GLU A 398 12.42 -5.38 11.49
CA GLU A 398 12.99 -5.81 10.21
C GLU A 398 12.06 -6.77 9.46
N ASN A 399 12.31 -6.94 8.16
CA ASN A 399 11.62 -7.89 7.31
C ASN A 399 10.07 -7.73 7.27
N LEU A 400 9.56 -6.49 7.38
CA LEU A 400 8.14 -6.18 7.16
C LEU A 400 7.82 -5.95 5.68
N PHE A 401 8.73 -5.34 4.93
CA PHE A 401 8.52 -4.95 3.54
C PHE A 401 9.00 -6.03 2.57
N PHE A 402 8.30 -6.16 1.45
CA PHE A 402 8.68 -7.09 0.40
C PHE A 402 10.02 -6.69 -0.24
N GLY A 403 10.86 -7.69 -0.53
CA GLY A 403 12.13 -7.49 -1.22
C GLY A 403 13.26 -6.85 -0.40
N THR A 404 13.03 -6.53 0.89
CA THR A 404 14.06 -6.02 1.79
C THR A 404 13.93 -6.56 3.20
N SER A 405 15.06 -6.88 3.82
CA SER A 405 15.12 -7.22 5.24
C SER A 405 15.39 -6.00 6.14
N ILE A 406 15.53 -4.81 5.56
CA ILE A 406 15.91 -3.61 6.30
C ILE A 406 14.76 -3.18 7.22
N ALA A 407 15.07 -2.96 8.49
CA ALA A 407 14.16 -2.32 9.41
C ALA A 407 13.94 -0.85 9.00
N THR A 408 12.70 -0.47 8.73
CA THR A 408 12.32 0.91 8.38
C THR A 408 11.91 1.69 9.63
N CYS A 409 11.70 2.99 9.47
CA CYS A 409 11.16 3.85 10.52
C CYS A 409 9.91 4.58 10.00
N ILE A 410 9.08 5.06 10.93
CA ILE A 410 8.04 6.03 10.61
C ILE A 410 8.44 7.38 11.22
N LEU A 411 8.42 8.43 10.40
CA LEU A 411 8.52 9.82 10.84
C LEU A 411 7.12 10.40 10.92
N VAL A 412 6.71 10.82 12.11
CA VAL A 412 5.44 11.54 12.31
C VAL A 412 5.73 13.02 12.48
N MET A 413 5.10 13.86 11.67
CA MET A 413 5.22 15.33 11.70
C MET A 413 3.88 15.99 11.99
N ALA A 414 3.93 17.11 12.74
CA ALA A 414 2.78 17.97 13.01
C ALA A 414 3.23 19.42 13.16
N LYS A 415 2.40 20.38 12.67
CA LYS A 415 2.71 21.82 12.75
C LYS A 415 2.24 22.51 14.04
N ASN A 416 1.34 21.87 14.81
CA ASN A 416 0.67 22.48 15.97
C ASN A 416 1.05 21.84 17.30
N LYS A 417 2.23 21.27 17.42
CA LYS A 417 2.71 20.69 18.69
C LYS A 417 2.74 21.74 19.79
N LYS A 418 2.23 21.37 20.96
CA LYS A 418 2.22 22.24 22.16
C LYS A 418 3.54 22.19 22.93
N GLU A 419 4.18 21.03 22.97
CA GLU A 419 5.41 20.78 23.71
C GLU A 419 6.60 20.71 22.75
N ASN A 420 7.74 21.23 23.20
CA ASN A 420 9.01 21.19 22.44
C ASN A 420 9.74 19.87 22.68
N LYS A 421 9.05 18.75 22.47
CA LYS A 421 9.56 17.39 22.69
C LYS A 421 9.23 16.49 21.52
N THR A 422 10.03 15.47 21.31
CA THR A 422 9.87 14.44 20.28
C THR A 422 9.80 13.07 20.95
N LEU A 423 8.82 12.26 20.59
CA LEU A 423 8.69 10.89 21.08
C LEU A 423 9.51 9.94 20.19
N PHE A 424 10.28 9.05 20.82
CA PHE A 424 10.98 7.96 20.15
C PHE A 424 10.41 6.63 20.62
N ILE A 425 10.02 5.74 19.69
CA ILE A 425 9.46 4.41 19.99
C ILE A 425 10.32 3.34 19.31
N ASP A 426 10.86 2.40 20.08
CA ASP A 426 11.48 1.19 19.54
C ASP A 426 10.48 0.04 19.48
N ALA A 427 9.79 -0.07 18.34
CA ALA A 427 8.87 -1.16 18.05
C ALA A 427 9.56 -2.35 17.35
N SER A 428 10.89 -2.44 17.34
CA SER A 428 11.63 -3.47 16.62
C SER A 428 11.31 -4.91 17.06
N LYS A 429 10.78 -5.09 18.28
CA LYS A 429 10.33 -6.39 18.81
C LYS A 429 8.83 -6.64 18.64
N GLU A 430 8.06 -5.66 18.17
CA GLU A 430 6.62 -5.73 18.02
C GLU A 430 6.25 -6.41 16.69
N LEU A 431 6.32 -7.72 16.64
CA LEU A 431 6.09 -8.49 15.42
C LEU A 431 5.59 -9.91 15.70
N LYS A 432 4.91 -10.46 14.70
CA LYS A 432 4.72 -11.90 14.54
C LYS A 432 5.54 -12.37 13.35
N LYS A 433 6.34 -13.43 13.55
CA LYS A 433 7.09 -14.08 12.47
C LYS A 433 6.13 -14.89 11.61
N GLU A 434 6.20 -14.70 10.29
CA GLU A 434 5.54 -15.55 9.31
C GLU A 434 6.58 -16.09 8.30
N THR A 435 6.16 -16.97 7.39
CA THR A 435 7.07 -17.73 6.53
C THR A 435 7.94 -16.84 5.63
N ASN A 436 7.37 -15.78 5.08
CA ASN A 436 8.07 -14.92 4.11
C ASN A 436 8.48 -13.56 4.71
N ASN A 437 7.59 -12.91 5.44
CA ASN A 437 7.81 -11.60 6.03
C ASN A 437 7.25 -11.56 7.44
N ASN A 438 7.79 -10.67 8.28
CA ASN A 438 7.17 -10.36 9.57
C ASN A 438 5.91 -9.52 9.36
N ILE A 439 4.99 -9.57 10.32
CA ILE A 439 3.78 -8.73 10.32
C ILE A 439 3.59 -8.05 11.68
N LEU A 440 2.94 -6.90 11.66
CA LEU A 440 2.41 -6.25 12.88
C LEU A 440 1.02 -6.83 13.16
N GLN A 441 0.83 -7.41 14.34
CA GLN A 441 -0.51 -7.83 14.78
C GLN A 441 -1.32 -6.62 15.28
N PRO A 442 -2.65 -6.72 15.39
CA PRO A 442 -3.49 -5.65 15.94
C PRO A 442 -3.01 -5.14 17.30
N GLU A 443 -2.54 -6.04 18.18
CA GLU A 443 -2.01 -5.73 19.51
C GLU A 443 -0.72 -4.92 19.42
N ASN A 444 0.15 -5.22 18.46
CA ASN A 444 1.39 -4.46 18.23
C ASN A 444 1.07 -3.03 17.77
N ILE A 445 0.11 -2.90 16.84
CA ILE A 445 -0.36 -1.59 16.35
C ILE A 445 -0.97 -0.79 17.52
N GLU A 446 -1.86 -1.41 18.32
CA GLU A 446 -2.49 -0.75 19.47
C GLU A 446 -1.45 -0.27 20.48
N LYS A 447 -0.46 -1.08 20.80
CA LYS A 447 0.62 -0.72 21.73
C LYS A 447 1.39 0.52 21.25
N ILE A 448 1.75 0.56 19.96
CA ILE A 448 2.45 1.70 19.35
C ILE A 448 1.56 2.96 19.37
N VAL A 449 0.29 2.84 18.98
CA VAL A 449 -0.65 3.97 18.92
C VAL A 449 -0.99 4.48 20.32
N SER A 450 -1.16 3.60 21.30
CA SER A 450 -1.38 4.00 22.72
C SER A 450 -0.20 4.81 23.24
N GLU A 451 1.03 4.35 23.00
CA GLU A 451 2.22 5.08 23.44
C GLU A 451 2.36 6.43 22.71
N PHE A 452 2.04 6.47 21.41
CA PHE A 452 2.01 7.72 20.67
C PHE A 452 0.98 8.72 21.24
N ARG A 453 -0.13 8.24 21.78
CA ARG A 453 -1.18 9.03 22.43
C ARG A 453 -0.73 9.52 23.80
N GLU A 454 -0.17 8.64 24.62
CA GLU A 454 0.18 8.89 26.02
C GLU A 454 1.47 9.70 26.16
N LYS A 455 2.42 9.53 25.25
CA LYS A 455 3.73 10.22 25.21
C LYS A 455 4.49 10.10 26.53
N THR A 456 4.68 8.87 27.00
CA THR A 456 5.36 8.55 28.26
C THR A 456 6.75 7.96 28.03
N ASP A 457 7.56 7.88 29.09
CA ASP A 457 8.80 7.11 29.05
C ASP A 457 8.50 5.67 29.46
N VAL A 458 8.78 4.72 28.57
CA VAL A 458 8.64 3.28 28.82
C VAL A 458 10.00 2.61 28.60
N GLU A 459 10.51 1.96 29.62
CA GLU A 459 11.83 1.29 29.59
C GLU A 459 11.95 0.34 28.39
N TYR A 460 13.02 0.45 27.64
CA TYR A 460 13.32 -0.32 26.41
C TYR A 460 12.31 -0.19 25.26
N PHE A 461 11.31 0.70 25.35
CA PHE A 461 10.26 0.84 24.35
C PHE A 461 10.06 2.28 23.87
N ALA A 462 9.93 3.25 24.77
CA ALA A 462 9.67 4.63 24.39
C ALA A 462 10.37 5.65 25.27
N ARG A 463 10.76 6.79 24.66
CA ARG A 463 11.31 7.95 25.38
C ARG A 463 10.83 9.26 24.78
N LEU A 464 10.32 10.17 25.63
CA LEU A 464 9.94 11.52 25.27
C LEU A 464 11.12 12.47 25.51
N VAL A 465 11.73 12.97 24.46
CA VAL A 465 13.01 13.71 24.47
C VAL A 465 12.79 15.20 24.18
N ASP A 466 13.37 16.08 24.97
CA ASP A 466 13.38 17.52 24.71
C ASP A 466 14.18 17.83 23.42
N ASN A 467 13.67 18.75 22.58
CA ASN A 467 14.34 19.09 21.32
C ASN A 467 15.72 19.74 21.54
N ASN A 468 16.00 20.32 22.71
CA ASN A 468 17.35 20.81 23.07
C ASN A 468 18.33 19.63 23.22
N GLU A 469 17.92 18.53 23.85
CA GLU A 469 18.74 17.30 23.92
C GLU A 469 19.02 16.75 22.53
N ILE A 470 18.03 16.79 21.61
CA ILE A 470 18.23 16.39 20.21
C ILE A 470 19.24 17.30 19.52
N ALA A 471 19.20 18.60 19.76
CA ALA A 471 20.17 19.55 19.23
C ALA A 471 21.59 19.29 19.75
N GLU A 472 21.75 18.98 21.04
CA GLU A 472 23.02 18.59 21.66
C GLU A 472 23.57 17.29 21.07
N ASN A 473 22.73 16.37 20.64
CA ASN A 473 23.07 15.15 19.92
C ASN A 473 23.21 15.34 18.40
N ASP A 474 23.58 16.53 17.94
CA ASP A 474 23.82 16.86 16.52
C ASP A 474 22.60 16.61 15.63
N TYR A 475 21.40 16.84 16.16
CA TYR A 475 20.12 16.59 15.47
C TYR A 475 19.97 15.14 14.97
N ASN A 476 20.57 14.19 15.67
CA ASN A 476 20.35 12.77 15.41
C ASN A 476 18.93 12.38 15.84
N LEU A 477 18.18 11.77 14.94
CA LEU A 477 16.80 11.30 15.17
C LEU A 477 16.69 9.77 15.17
N SER A 478 17.82 9.05 15.28
CA SER A 478 17.79 7.58 15.41
C SER A 478 17.21 7.16 16.75
N VAL A 479 16.22 6.28 16.73
CA VAL A 479 15.56 5.78 17.94
C VAL A 479 16.57 5.17 18.91
N SER A 480 17.53 4.41 18.43
CA SER A 480 18.59 3.77 19.24
C SER A 480 19.52 4.75 19.96
N THR A 481 19.46 6.06 19.66
CA THR A 481 20.20 7.10 20.40
C THR A 481 19.52 7.43 21.73
N TYR A 482 18.20 7.26 21.80
CA TYR A 482 17.39 7.71 22.94
C TYR A 482 16.71 6.55 23.69
N VAL A 483 16.36 5.48 23.01
CA VAL A 483 15.76 4.28 23.61
C VAL A 483 16.83 3.20 23.74
N GLU A 484 17.15 2.83 24.99
CA GLU A 484 18.11 1.78 25.27
C GLU A 484 17.54 0.42 24.86
N LYS A 485 18.41 -0.47 24.39
CA LYS A 485 18.02 -1.85 24.13
C LYS A 485 18.15 -2.67 25.39
N GLU A 486 17.16 -3.52 25.66
CA GLU A 486 17.25 -4.51 26.72
C GLU A 486 18.47 -5.41 26.51
N ASP A 487 19.34 -5.50 27.52
CA ASP A 487 20.47 -6.43 27.49
C ASP A 487 19.98 -7.86 27.78
N THR A 488 19.69 -8.58 26.69
CA THR A 488 19.25 -9.98 26.74
C THR A 488 20.39 -10.98 26.82
N ARG A 489 21.65 -10.53 26.93
CA ARG A 489 22.78 -11.43 27.10
C ARG A 489 22.65 -12.17 28.41
N GLU A 490 22.75 -13.50 28.38
CA GLU A 490 22.84 -14.28 29.60
C GLU A 490 24.00 -13.77 30.47
N LYS A 491 23.70 -13.38 31.70
CA LYS A 491 24.73 -13.08 32.68
C LYS A 491 25.38 -14.41 33.04
N ILE A 492 26.46 -14.75 32.34
CA ILE A 492 27.24 -15.95 32.61
C ILE A 492 27.94 -15.72 33.94
N ASP A 493 27.53 -16.47 34.95
CA ASP A 493 28.30 -16.58 36.19
C ASP A 493 29.53 -17.41 35.91
N ILE A 494 30.69 -16.73 35.85
CA ILE A 494 31.97 -17.36 35.49
C ILE A 494 32.33 -18.47 36.48
N ASP A 495 31.94 -18.34 37.76
CA ASP A 495 32.24 -19.35 38.78
C ASP A 495 31.39 -20.62 38.57
N VAL A 496 30.13 -20.47 38.17
CA VAL A 496 29.26 -21.60 37.80
C VAL A 496 29.78 -22.29 36.55
N LEU A 497 30.11 -21.51 35.51
CA LEU A 497 30.62 -22.06 34.26
C LEU A 497 31.93 -22.78 34.44
N ASN A 498 32.86 -22.26 35.28
CA ASN A 498 34.12 -22.93 35.60
C ASN A 498 33.89 -24.26 36.30
N LYS A 499 32.94 -24.35 37.25
CA LYS A 499 32.56 -25.62 37.88
C LYS A 499 32.03 -26.65 36.88
N GLU A 500 31.14 -26.23 35.98
CA GLU A 500 30.61 -27.11 34.94
C GLU A 500 31.70 -27.60 33.98
N ILE A 501 32.67 -26.74 33.67
CA ILE A 501 33.85 -27.12 32.89
C ILE A 501 34.70 -28.15 33.64
N GLU A 502 35.00 -27.93 34.93
CA GLU A 502 35.77 -28.86 35.76
C GLU A 502 35.09 -30.24 35.85
N GLU A 503 33.76 -30.26 36.11
CA GLU A 503 32.96 -31.50 36.15
C GLU A 503 32.97 -32.22 34.80
N THR A 504 32.83 -31.47 33.71
CA THR A 504 32.84 -32.04 32.35
C THR A 504 34.20 -32.62 31.98
N VAL A 505 35.30 -31.93 32.30
CA VAL A 505 36.68 -32.42 32.08
C VAL A 505 36.91 -33.68 32.88
N LYS A 506 36.52 -33.71 34.16
CA LYS A 506 36.65 -34.91 35.02
C LYS A 506 35.91 -36.11 34.41
N ARG A 507 34.68 -35.91 33.93
CA ARG A 507 33.90 -36.97 33.27
C ARG A 507 34.53 -37.45 31.96
N ILE A 508 35.15 -36.56 31.19
CA ILE A 508 35.91 -36.91 29.99
C ILE A 508 37.13 -37.79 30.35
N ASP A 509 37.84 -37.46 31.42
CA ASP A 509 39.02 -38.23 31.86
C ASP A 509 38.62 -39.62 32.38
N GLU A 510 37.51 -39.74 33.13
CA GLU A 510 36.94 -41.02 33.57
C GLU A 510 36.54 -41.90 32.36
N LEU A 511 35.86 -41.32 31.35
CA LEU A 511 35.51 -42.06 30.14
C LEU A 511 36.73 -42.48 29.32
N ARG A 512 37.76 -41.63 29.23
CA ARG A 512 39.04 -41.99 28.57
C ARG A 512 39.77 -43.14 29.30
N ALA A 513 39.76 -43.11 30.64
CA ALA A 513 40.33 -44.21 31.42
C ALA A 513 39.60 -45.54 31.15
N SER A 514 38.28 -45.53 31.15
CA SER A 514 37.46 -46.71 30.85
C SER A 514 37.68 -47.24 29.43
N ILE A 515 37.78 -46.35 28.44
CA ILE A 515 38.10 -46.73 27.05
C ILE A 515 39.50 -47.38 26.99
N ASN A 516 40.48 -46.80 27.67
CA ASN A 516 41.86 -47.37 27.70
C ASN A 516 41.93 -48.74 28.39
N GLU A 517 41.07 -48.99 29.40
CA GLU A 517 40.95 -50.34 30.01
C GLU A 517 40.36 -51.33 29.00
N ILE A 518 39.31 -51.01 28.32
CA ILE A 518 38.68 -51.85 27.30
C ILE A 518 39.66 -52.16 26.14
N VAL A 519 40.39 -51.15 25.68
CA VAL A 519 41.42 -51.33 24.64
C VAL A 519 42.50 -52.28 25.09
N LYS A 520 42.97 -52.16 26.34
CA LYS A 520 43.99 -53.11 26.92
C LYS A 520 43.45 -54.52 27.03
N GLU A 521 42.22 -54.74 27.42
CA GLU A 521 41.55 -56.03 27.43
C GLU A 521 41.54 -56.68 26.04
N LEU A 522 41.16 -55.89 25.02
CA LEU A 522 41.08 -56.33 23.61
C LEU A 522 42.46 -56.59 22.99
N GLU A 523 43.54 -55.91 23.44
CA GLU A 523 44.89 -56.13 22.97
C GLU A 523 45.57 -57.35 23.69
N SER A 524 44.99 -57.84 24.79
CA SER A 524 45.47 -58.96 25.56
C SER A 524 44.82 -60.32 25.21
N GLU A 525 43.76 -60.30 24.38
CA GLU A 525 43.18 -61.45 23.67
C GLU A 525 43.89 -61.68 22.31
#